data_3433d51bc13f16ab97129fd596911589
#
_entry.id   3433d51bc13f16ab97129fd596911589
#
_cell.length_a   1.000
_cell.length_b   1.000
_cell.length_c   1.000
_cell.angle_alpha   90.00
_cell.angle_beta   90.00
_cell.angle_gamma   90.00
#
_symmetry.space_group_name_H-M   'P 1'
#
loop_
_entity.id
_entity.type
_entity.pdbx_description
1 polymer ?
#
loop_
_entity_poly.entity_id
_entity_poly.type
_entity_poly.pdbx_seq_one_letter_code
_entity_poly.pdbx_strand_id
1 'polypeptide(L)'
;ITYVLVAFAGISLVTSMIMIGIITYTSVIERTKEIGVLKALGARKKDITRVFDAETCILGVASGTLGVVIAYLATFPINAILYNMTELKNVAQLNPVHGIILIVVSTVLTMIGGHIPARMAAKKDAAIALRAE
;
A
#
# COMPACT_ATOMS: atom_id res chain seq x y z
N ILE A 1 -3.19 25.21 11.83
CA ILE A 1 -2.54 24.68 10.62
C ILE A 1 -2.27 23.18 10.78
N THR A 2 -1.61 22.73 11.86
CA THR A 2 -1.24 21.31 12.08
C THR A 2 -2.45 20.37 12.02
N TYR A 3 -3.56 20.69 12.67
CA TYR A 3 -4.77 19.86 12.64
C TYR A 3 -5.36 19.72 11.23
N VAL A 4 -5.31 20.79 10.45
CA VAL A 4 -5.79 20.78 9.06
C VAL A 4 -4.90 19.85 8.21
N LEU A 5 -3.58 19.96 8.35
CA LEU A 5 -2.65 19.08 7.63
C LEU A 5 -2.82 17.61 8.01
N VAL A 6 -3.02 17.32 9.30
CA VAL A 6 -3.29 15.96 9.78
C VAL A 6 -4.61 15.42 9.22
N ALA A 7 -5.65 16.25 9.14
CA ALA A 7 -6.93 15.87 8.55
C ALA A 7 -6.77 15.54 7.05
N PHE A 8 -6.06 16.37 6.28
CA PHE A 8 -5.77 16.09 4.87
C PHE A 8 -4.95 14.81 4.68
N ALA A 9 -3.93 14.60 5.52
CA ALA A 9 -3.16 13.36 5.51
C ALA A 9 -4.04 12.14 5.80
N GLY A 10 -4.95 12.22 6.77
CA GLY A 10 -5.90 11.16 7.10
C GLY A 10 -6.83 10.83 5.93
N ILE A 11 -7.40 11.83 5.26
CA ILE A 11 -8.24 11.64 4.08
C ILE A 11 -7.43 10.99 2.95
N SER A 12 -6.18 11.42 2.73
CA SER A 12 -5.30 10.84 1.72
C SER A 12 -5.00 9.37 1.98
N LEU A 13 -4.77 8.99 3.25
CA LEU A 13 -4.56 7.60 3.65
C LEU A 13 -5.80 6.73 3.38
N VAL A 14 -6.98 7.21 3.72
CA VAL A 14 -8.24 6.49 3.46
C VAL A 14 -8.46 6.31 1.95
N THR A 15 -8.26 7.35 1.17
CA THR A 15 -8.38 7.30 -0.30
C THR A 15 -7.38 6.31 -0.90
N SER A 16 -6.13 6.32 -0.45
CA SER A 16 -5.10 5.37 -0.88
C SER A 16 -5.47 3.93 -0.54
N MET A 17 -6.01 3.68 0.65
CA MET A 17 -6.46 2.35 1.06
C MET A 17 -7.59 1.83 0.16
N ILE A 18 -8.57 2.67 -0.18
CA ILE A 18 -9.65 2.33 -1.11
C ILE A 18 -9.08 2.00 -2.50
N MET A 19 -8.15 2.82 -2.98
CA MET A 19 -7.53 2.63 -4.29
C MET A 19 -6.74 1.32 -4.37
N ILE A 20 -5.98 0.98 -3.32
CA ILE A 20 -5.30 -0.31 -3.21
C ILE A 20 -6.31 -1.47 -3.29
N GLY A 21 -7.45 -1.35 -2.60
CA GLY A 21 -8.52 -2.34 -2.67
C GLY A 21 -9.06 -2.54 -4.09
N ILE A 22 -9.28 -1.45 -4.82
CA ILE A 22 -9.75 -1.49 -6.21
C ILE A 22 -8.71 -2.13 -7.12
N ILE A 23 -7.45 -1.72 -7.04
CA ILE A 23 -6.36 -2.27 -7.87
C ILE A 23 -6.19 -3.76 -7.59
N THR A 24 -6.19 -4.18 -6.34
CA THR A 24 -6.07 -5.60 -5.98
C THR A 24 -7.27 -6.39 -6.50
N TYR A 25 -8.48 -5.83 -6.41
CA TYR A 25 -9.69 -6.47 -6.95
C TYR A 25 -9.62 -6.65 -8.47
N THR A 26 -9.17 -5.64 -9.21
CA THR A 26 -8.98 -5.69 -10.66
C THR A 26 -7.94 -6.75 -11.02
N SER A 27 -6.81 -6.77 -10.32
CA SER A 27 -5.76 -7.78 -10.48
C SER A 27 -6.27 -9.21 -10.27
N VAL A 28 -7.16 -9.41 -9.29
CA VAL A 28 -7.83 -10.70 -9.05
C VAL A 28 -8.69 -11.12 -10.24
N ILE A 29 -9.43 -10.18 -10.84
CA ILE A 29 -10.27 -10.46 -12.01
C ILE A 29 -9.41 -10.85 -13.20
N GLU A 30 -8.35 -10.11 -13.47
CA GLU A 30 -7.42 -10.37 -14.59
C GLU A 30 -6.73 -11.74 -14.45
N ARG A 31 -6.39 -12.14 -13.22
CA ARG A 31 -5.72 -13.42 -12.92
C ARG A 31 -6.68 -14.56 -12.56
N THR A 32 -7.99 -14.41 -12.83
CA THR A 32 -9.01 -15.42 -12.47
C THR A 32 -8.70 -16.79 -13.07
N LYS A 33 -8.19 -16.83 -14.29
CA LYS A 33 -7.84 -18.08 -15.00
C LYS A 33 -6.64 -18.79 -14.34
N GLU A 34 -5.60 -18.04 -13.95
CA GLU A 34 -4.43 -18.55 -13.21
C GLU A 34 -4.84 -19.12 -11.85
N ILE A 35 -5.71 -18.41 -11.13
CA ILE A 35 -6.27 -18.86 -9.85
C ILE A 35 -7.05 -20.16 -10.03
N GLY A 36 -7.81 -20.28 -11.11
CA GLY A 36 -8.55 -21.50 -11.46
C GLY A 36 -7.63 -22.68 -11.67
N VAL A 37 -6.54 -22.51 -12.43
CA VAL A 37 -5.52 -23.55 -12.67
C VAL A 37 -4.85 -23.96 -11.37
N LEU A 38 -4.43 -23.02 -10.53
CA LEU A 38 -3.81 -23.30 -9.23
C LEU A 38 -4.75 -24.13 -8.34
N LYS A 39 -6.03 -23.81 -8.32
CA LYS A 39 -7.03 -24.59 -7.55
C LYS A 39 -7.24 -26.00 -8.14
N ALA A 40 -7.26 -26.14 -9.46
CA ALA A 40 -7.36 -27.44 -10.12
C ALA A 40 -6.15 -28.34 -9.80
N LEU A 41 -4.97 -27.75 -9.59
CA LEU A 41 -3.75 -28.42 -9.15
C LEU A 41 -3.71 -28.70 -7.63
N GLY A 42 -4.77 -28.33 -6.89
CA GLY A 42 -4.91 -28.64 -5.46
C GLY A 42 -4.53 -27.50 -4.50
N ALA A 43 -4.29 -26.28 -4.99
CA ALA A 43 -4.01 -25.14 -4.12
C ALA A 43 -5.20 -24.83 -3.20
N ARG A 44 -4.92 -24.64 -1.90
CA ARG A 44 -5.92 -24.31 -0.89
C ARG A 44 -6.28 -22.83 -0.97
N LYS A 45 -7.48 -22.47 -0.50
CA LYS A 45 -7.90 -21.06 -0.39
C LYS A 45 -6.89 -20.19 0.38
N LYS A 46 -6.26 -20.76 1.42
CA LYS A 46 -5.23 -20.07 2.21
C LYS A 46 -3.97 -19.78 1.42
N ASP A 47 -3.58 -20.65 0.51
CA ASP A 47 -2.36 -20.48 -0.28
C ASP A 47 -2.53 -19.33 -1.28
N ILE A 48 -3.70 -19.24 -1.90
CA ILE A 48 -4.06 -18.14 -2.81
C ILE A 48 -4.11 -16.80 -2.04
N THR A 49 -4.77 -16.76 -0.88
CA THR A 49 -4.81 -15.54 -0.06
C THR A 49 -3.40 -15.09 0.35
N ARG A 50 -2.52 -16.02 0.74
CA ARG A 50 -1.14 -15.71 1.10
C ARG A 50 -0.32 -15.09 -0.03
N VAL A 51 -0.54 -15.51 -1.27
CA VAL A 51 0.14 -14.91 -2.43
C VAL A 51 -0.24 -13.44 -2.57
N PHE A 52 -1.52 -13.11 -2.51
CA PHE A 52 -1.99 -11.71 -2.58
C PHE A 52 -1.58 -10.89 -1.35
N ASP A 53 -1.61 -11.48 -0.14
CA ASP A 53 -1.15 -10.82 1.08
C ASP A 53 0.37 -10.53 1.00
N ALA A 54 1.17 -11.43 0.44
CA ALA A 54 2.59 -11.20 0.22
C ALA A 54 2.84 -10.08 -0.81
N GLU A 55 2.08 -10.07 -1.92
CA GLU A 55 2.15 -9.02 -2.93
C GLU A 55 1.82 -7.65 -2.33
N THR A 56 0.74 -7.53 -1.56
CA THR A 56 0.36 -6.29 -0.88
C THR A 56 1.35 -5.87 0.20
N CYS A 57 1.97 -6.82 0.90
CA CYS A 57 3.04 -6.54 1.86
C CYS A 57 4.27 -5.92 1.17
N ILE A 58 4.72 -6.50 0.07
CA ILE A 58 5.84 -5.98 -0.72
C ILE A 58 5.53 -4.58 -1.24
N LEU A 59 4.32 -4.38 -1.78
CA LEU A 59 3.86 -3.06 -2.25
C LEU A 59 3.83 -2.03 -1.11
N GLY A 60 3.36 -2.42 0.08
CA GLY A 60 3.31 -1.54 1.25
C GLY A 60 4.70 -1.11 1.73
N VAL A 61 5.66 -2.04 1.78
CA VAL A 61 7.05 -1.73 2.14
C VAL A 61 7.70 -0.85 1.08
N ALA A 62 7.54 -1.19 -0.20
CA ALA A 62 8.14 -0.43 -1.30
C ALA A 62 7.59 1.00 -1.35
N SER A 63 6.27 1.17 -1.31
CA SER A 63 5.63 2.50 -1.34
C SER A 63 5.94 3.31 -0.09
N GLY A 64 5.94 2.70 1.10
CA GLY A 64 6.32 3.35 2.34
C GLY A 64 7.77 3.84 2.32
N THR A 65 8.68 3.00 1.83
CA THR A 65 10.10 3.36 1.69
C THR A 65 10.29 4.50 0.69
N LEU A 66 9.65 4.43 -0.48
CA LEU A 66 9.69 5.51 -1.47
C LEU A 66 9.14 6.81 -0.90
N GLY A 67 8.02 6.77 -0.18
CA GLY A 67 7.42 7.94 0.46
C GLY A 67 8.37 8.60 1.48
N VAL A 68 9.01 7.80 2.32
CA VAL A 68 9.99 8.29 3.31
C VAL A 68 11.23 8.87 2.62
N VAL A 69 11.74 8.23 1.57
CA VAL A 69 12.90 8.73 0.81
C VAL A 69 12.56 10.08 0.15
N ILE A 70 11.40 10.18 -0.50
CA ILE A 70 10.96 11.44 -1.12
C ILE A 70 10.78 12.53 -0.07
N ALA A 71 10.14 12.22 1.07
CA ALA A 71 9.98 13.16 2.17
C ALA A 71 11.33 13.64 2.71
N TYR A 72 12.30 12.74 2.88
CA TYR A 72 13.65 13.07 3.31
C TYR A 72 14.35 13.98 2.30
N LEU A 73 14.29 13.66 1.00
CA LEU A 73 14.86 14.51 -0.06
C LEU A 73 14.21 15.90 -0.10
N ALA A 74 12.90 15.99 0.17
CA ALA A 74 12.19 17.27 0.22
C ALA A 74 12.61 18.15 1.41
N THR A 75 13.17 17.58 2.47
CA THR A 75 13.66 18.40 3.61
C THR A 75 14.80 19.34 3.20
N PHE A 76 15.63 18.98 2.21
CA PHE A 76 16.76 19.82 1.77
C PHE A 76 16.29 21.15 1.15
N PRO A 77 15.46 21.17 0.08
CA PRO A 77 14.98 22.42 -0.50
C PRO A 77 14.08 23.21 0.48
N ILE A 78 13.29 22.52 1.30
CA ILE A 78 12.45 23.18 2.31
C ILE A 78 13.30 23.92 3.32
N ASN A 79 14.36 23.31 3.85
CA ASN A 79 15.28 23.95 4.79
C ASN A 79 16.04 25.12 4.13
N ALA A 80 16.40 25.02 2.85
CA ALA A 80 17.05 26.10 2.11
C ALA A 80 16.14 27.33 1.98
N ILE A 81 14.87 27.12 1.63
CA ILE A 81 13.88 28.20 1.51
C ILE A 81 13.59 28.83 2.88
N LEU A 82 13.38 28.00 3.90
CA LEU A 82 13.11 28.47 5.27
C LEU A 82 14.30 29.26 5.84
N TYR A 83 15.53 28.82 5.57
CA TYR A 83 16.73 29.54 6.00
C TYR A 83 16.81 30.95 5.38
N ASN A 84 16.46 31.08 4.09
CA ASN A 84 16.45 32.39 3.42
C ASN A 84 15.33 33.32 3.95
N MET A 85 14.24 32.79 4.49
CA MET A 85 13.11 33.58 4.97
C MET A 85 13.16 33.89 6.48
N THR A 86 13.72 32.97 7.28
CA THR A 86 13.63 33.05 8.75
C THR A 86 14.96 32.99 9.48
N GLU A 87 16.08 32.80 8.75
CA GLU A 87 17.45 32.57 9.30
C GLU A 87 17.54 31.34 10.23
N LEU A 88 16.47 30.54 10.35
CA LEU A 88 16.44 29.34 11.18
C LEU A 88 17.00 28.14 10.41
N LYS A 89 17.99 27.46 10.97
CA LYS A 89 18.60 26.26 10.38
C LYS A 89 17.85 25.00 10.82
N ASN A 90 17.70 24.04 9.92
CA ASN A 90 17.18 22.69 10.19
C ASN A 90 15.79 22.69 10.84
N VAL A 91 14.85 23.46 10.29
CA VAL A 91 13.46 23.49 10.76
C VAL A 91 12.72 22.20 10.36
N ALA A 92 12.92 21.75 9.12
CA ALA A 92 12.36 20.49 8.65
C ALA A 92 13.35 19.34 8.93
N GLN A 93 13.01 18.50 9.91
CA GLN A 93 13.79 17.32 10.27
C GLN A 93 12.89 16.07 10.25
N LEU A 94 13.32 15.05 9.54
CA LEU A 94 12.71 13.74 9.60
C LEU A 94 13.57 12.81 10.45
N ASN A 95 13.10 12.49 11.66
CA ASN A 95 13.78 11.52 12.50
C ASN A 95 13.68 10.11 11.87
N PRO A 96 14.80 9.35 11.75
CA PRO A 96 14.79 8.00 11.18
C PRO A 96 13.77 7.06 11.82
N VAL A 97 13.54 7.18 13.14
CA VAL A 97 12.55 6.38 13.86
C VAL A 97 11.14 6.63 13.34
N HIS A 98 10.77 7.88 13.08
CA HIS A 98 9.48 8.22 12.50
C HIS A 98 9.36 7.68 11.05
N GLY A 99 10.46 7.69 10.28
CA GLY A 99 10.50 7.08 8.96
C GLY A 99 10.17 5.59 8.99
N ILE A 100 10.75 4.84 9.92
CA ILE A 100 10.46 3.40 10.10
C ILE A 100 8.99 3.17 10.49
N ILE A 101 8.48 3.97 11.43
CA ILE A 101 7.07 3.89 11.85
C ILE A 101 6.13 4.13 10.65
N LEU A 102 6.42 5.12 9.81
CA LEU A 102 5.63 5.42 8.61
C LEU A 102 5.64 4.27 7.60
N ILE A 103 6.78 3.59 7.41
CA ILE A 103 6.87 2.41 6.54
C ILE A 103 6.00 1.28 7.10
N VAL A 104 6.04 1.03 8.40
CA VAL A 104 5.20 0.01 9.05
C VAL A 104 3.72 0.35 8.91
N VAL A 105 3.33 1.58 9.17
CA VAL A 105 1.94 2.06 9.01
C VAL A 105 1.48 1.90 7.56
N SER A 106 2.30 2.32 6.59
CA SER A 106 2.02 2.14 5.16
C SER A 106 1.78 0.67 4.82
N THR A 107 2.65 -0.23 5.28
CA THR A 107 2.54 -1.66 5.05
C THR A 107 1.26 -2.25 5.63
N VAL A 108 0.93 -1.90 6.88
CA VAL A 108 -0.29 -2.37 7.56
C VAL A 108 -1.54 -1.89 6.83
N LEU A 109 -1.61 -0.62 6.45
CA LEU A 109 -2.75 -0.06 5.72
C LEU A 109 -2.92 -0.71 4.34
N THR A 110 -1.81 -0.93 3.62
CA THR A 110 -1.81 -1.61 2.33
C THR A 110 -2.32 -3.05 2.46
N MET A 111 -1.86 -3.78 3.47
CA MET A 111 -2.34 -5.15 3.74
C MET A 111 -3.82 -5.18 4.09
N ILE A 112 -4.33 -4.26 4.90
CA ILE A 112 -5.76 -4.17 5.23
C ILE A 112 -6.58 -3.91 3.96
N GLY A 113 -6.17 -2.95 3.12
CA GLY A 113 -6.83 -2.60 1.86
C GLY A 113 -6.86 -3.76 0.87
N GLY A 114 -5.77 -4.53 0.77
CA GLY A 114 -5.64 -5.66 -0.15
C GLY A 114 -6.26 -6.97 0.37
N HIS A 115 -6.44 -7.13 1.67
CA HIS A 115 -6.89 -8.40 2.27
C HIS A 115 -8.32 -8.79 1.87
N ILE A 116 -9.23 -7.83 1.77
CA ILE A 116 -10.63 -8.09 1.38
C ILE A 116 -10.70 -8.68 -0.03
N PRO A 117 -10.14 -8.05 -1.10
CA PRO A 117 -10.14 -8.62 -2.42
C PRO A 117 -9.34 -9.93 -2.52
N ALA A 118 -8.26 -10.09 -1.75
CA ALA A 118 -7.51 -11.34 -1.67
C ALA A 118 -8.37 -12.52 -1.19
N ARG A 119 -9.19 -12.32 -0.18
CA ARG A 119 -10.18 -13.32 0.29
C ARG A 119 -11.27 -13.59 -0.74
N MET A 120 -11.72 -12.60 -1.48
CA MET A 120 -12.69 -12.77 -2.56
C MET A 120 -12.11 -13.63 -3.68
N ALA A 121 -10.84 -13.43 -4.06
CA ALA A 121 -10.11 -14.26 -5.00
C ALA A 121 -10.09 -15.73 -4.57
N ALA A 122 -9.79 -15.97 -3.31
CA ALA A 122 -9.70 -17.31 -2.74
C ALA A 122 -11.06 -18.05 -2.72
N LYS A 123 -12.18 -17.33 -2.71
CA LYS A 123 -13.54 -17.90 -2.71
C LYS A 123 -14.05 -18.30 -4.10
N LYS A 124 -13.45 -17.82 -5.21
CA LYS A 124 -13.89 -18.15 -6.57
C LYS A 124 -13.75 -19.65 -6.83
N ASP A 125 -14.77 -20.25 -7.43
CA ASP A 125 -14.74 -21.67 -7.80
C ASP A 125 -13.88 -21.91 -9.03
N ALA A 126 -13.07 -22.98 -8.99
CA ALA A 126 -12.17 -23.36 -10.08
C ALA A 126 -12.91 -23.58 -11.41
N ALA A 127 -14.10 -24.23 -11.35
CA ALA A 127 -14.90 -24.51 -12.52
C ALA A 127 -15.43 -23.24 -13.21
N ILE A 128 -15.81 -22.21 -12.42
CA ILE A 128 -16.30 -20.93 -12.94
C ILE A 128 -15.12 -20.12 -13.48
N ALA A 129 -13.97 -20.15 -12.80
CA ALA A 129 -12.76 -19.46 -13.22
C ALA A 129 -12.21 -19.95 -14.56
N LEU A 130 -12.34 -21.26 -14.86
CA LEU A 130 -11.90 -21.87 -16.12
C LEU A 130 -12.92 -21.69 -17.26
N ARG A 131 -14.19 -21.39 -16.97
CA ARG A 131 -15.26 -21.13 -17.94
C ARG A 131 -15.43 -19.66 -18.31
N ALA A 132 -14.71 -18.76 -17.64
CA ALA A 132 -14.76 -17.33 -17.94
C ALA A 132 -13.98 -17.06 -19.26
N GLU A 133 -14.68 -17.26 -20.39
CA GLU A 133 -14.35 -16.72 -21.70
C GLU A 133 -15.24 -15.52 -22.01
#